data_533b41cf0b5cbf7dbb8fe0d84640ef0f
#
_entry.id   533b41cf0b5cbf7dbb8fe0d84640ef0f
#
_cell.length_a   1.000
_cell.length_b   1.000
_cell.length_c   1.000
_cell.angle_alpha   90.00
_cell.angle_beta   90.00
_cell.angle_gamma   90.00
#
_symmetry.space_group_name_H-M   'P 1'
#
loop_
_entity.id
_entity.type
_entity.pdbx_description
1 polymer ?
#
loop_
_entity_poly.entity_id
_entity_poly.type
_entity_poly.pdbx_seq_one_letter_code
_entity_poly.pdbx_strand_id
1 'polypeptide(L)'
;MRLCSFTLPGELPDMLRAGVVEGPLVFELKKRTSIMAIIQSGVAPNSLETDTGGHELDNVLLGPPVQRPLKILATIVNTQGMLGGKDVMLDRPRLDMKAPSTVVGPGAGIHVPGSGIRPEVELAMYVGRRLSAATTAQAEAGIFGYTVLNDVTAPADSREDAYEAYRRDRATGEIRKTLLRGPLFRSKNHDGFCPMGPWVVTSDENDWSDLKMTTKFGDLLVQDGSTSEYIFSPAKIASYVSKFLTLEPGDVVSCGSVGWTSEALGELDPTEFVLPMKEGTLELEIEGVGRLTNPLVVGRQ
;
A
#
# COMPACT_ATOMS: atom_id res chain seq x y z
N MET A 1 10.51 -16.32 -0.18
CA MET A 1 11.75 -15.53 0.10
C MET A 1 11.37 -14.11 0.50
N ARG A 2 12.09 -13.50 1.45
CA ARG A 2 11.89 -12.10 1.85
C ARG A 2 13.00 -11.23 1.28
N LEU A 3 12.64 -10.34 0.35
CA LEU A 3 13.60 -9.44 -0.33
C LEU A 3 13.46 -8.02 0.19
N CYS A 4 14.52 -7.45 0.75
CA CYS A 4 14.53 -6.08 1.27
C CYS A 4 15.50 -5.18 0.52
N SER A 5 15.24 -3.88 0.57
CA SER A 5 16.21 -2.84 0.24
C SER A 5 16.70 -2.19 1.53
N PHE A 6 18.00 -2.04 1.70
CA PHE A 6 18.61 -1.53 2.93
C PHE A 6 19.87 -0.73 2.70
N THR A 7 20.25 0.09 3.68
CA THR A 7 21.56 0.73 3.80
C THR A 7 22.19 0.40 5.14
N LEU A 8 23.50 0.56 5.24
CA LEU A 8 24.19 0.46 6.52
C LEU A 8 24.22 1.83 7.23
N PRO A 9 24.31 1.85 8.57
CA PRO A 9 24.42 3.10 9.32
C PRO A 9 25.60 3.96 8.82
N GLY A 10 25.32 5.24 8.56
CA GLY A 10 26.30 6.19 8.06
C GLY A 10 26.40 6.29 6.53
N GLU A 11 25.68 5.45 5.80
CA GLU A 11 25.55 5.56 4.34
C GLU A 11 24.44 6.53 3.94
N LEU A 12 24.49 7.00 2.69
CA LEU A 12 23.44 7.86 2.15
C LEU A 12 22.15 7.05 1.94
N PRO A 13 20.97 7.59 2.28
CA PRO A 13 19.69 6.88 2.14
C PRO A 13 19.38 6.38 0.73
N ASP A 14 19.98 6.99 -0.29
CA ASP A 14 19.77 6.63 -1.70
C ASP A 14 20.63 5.43 -2.15
N MET A 15 21.59 5.00 -1.32
CA MET A 15 22.50 3.89 -1.63
C MET A 15 21.93 2.54 -1.21
N LEU A 16 20.67 2.28 -1.54
CA LEU A 16 20.01 1.03 -1.20
C LEU A 16 20.65 -0.17 -1.88
N ARG A 17 20.94 -1.19 -1.06
CA ARG A 17 21.31 -2.53 -1.48
C ARG A 17 20.11 -3.44 -1.46
N ALA A 18 20.08 -4.45 -2.32
CA ALA A 18 19.10 -5.52 -2.21
C ALA A 18 19.67 -6.67 -1.38
N GLY A 19 18.86 -7.23 -0.51
CA GLY A 19 19.21 -8.36 0.33
C GLY A 19 18.08 -9.33 0.54
N VAL A 20 18.44 -10.50 1.06
CA VAL A 20 17.52 -11.55 1.51
C VAL A 20 17.47 -11.53 3.03
N VAL A 21 16.27 -11.53 3.60
CA VAL A 21 16.06 -11.61 5.05
C VAL A 21 15.84 -13.07 5.46
N GLU A 22 16.71 -13.58 6.33
CA GLU A 22 16.62 -14.92 6.90
C GLU A 22 16.74 -14.83 8.44
N GLY A 23 15.65 -15.07 9.13
CA GLY A 23 15.57 -14.87 10.57
C GLY A 23 15.96 -13.45 10.98
N PRO A 24 16.94 -13.26 11.90
CA PRO A 24 17.37 -11.93 12.32
C PRO A 24 18.44 -11.29 11.42
N LEU A 25 18.80 -11.93 10.30
CA LEU A 25 19.89 -11.48 9.42
C LEU A 25 19.41 -11.03 8.06
N VAL A 26 20.14 -10.06 7.49
CA VAL A 26 20.04 -9.63 6.10
C VAL A 26 21.32 -10.03 5.37
N PHE A 27 21.20 -10.78 4.29
CA PHE A 27 22.29 -11.15 3.41
C PHE A 27 22.26 -10.32 2.13
N GLU A 28 23.29 -9.54 1.86
CA GLU A 28 23.39 -8.74 0.63
C GLU A 28 23.47 -9.68 -0.59
N LEU A 29 22.83 -9.29 -1.70
CA LEU A 29 22.95 -10.03 -2.95
C LEU A 29 24.31 -9.81 -3.59
N LYS A 30 25.00 -10.87 -4.00
CA LYS A 30 26.35 -10.85 -4.59
C LYS A 30 26.45 -9.92 -5.81
N LYS A 31 25.45 -9.89 -6.65
CA LYS A 31 25.36 -8.91 -7.74
C LYS A 31 24.67 -7.68 -7.18
N ARG A 32 25.41 -6.58 -7.05
CA ARG A 32 24.83 -5.30 -6.67
C ARG A 32 23.69 -4.95 -7.63
N THR A 33 22.48 -5.18 -7.19
CA THR A 33 21.25 -5.03 -7.98
C THR A 33 20.20 -4.37 -7.09
N SER A 34 19.09 -3.99 -7.67
CA SER A 34 17.92 -3.51 -6.93
C SER A 34 16.79 -4.54 -7.04
N ILE A 35 15.83 -4.50 -6.10
CA ILE A 35 14.64 -5.35 -6.18
C ILE A 35 13.87 -5.09 -7.48
N MET A 36 13.80 -3.83 -7.93
CA MET A 36 13.22 -3.49 -9.22
C MET A 36 13.90 -4.24 -10.37
N ALA A 37 15.23 -4.27 -10.40
CA ALA A 37 15.97 -4.98 -11.44
C ALA A 37 15.73 -6.50 -11.38
N ILE A 38 15.61 -7.08 -10.18
CA ILE A 38 15.25 -8.49 -10.00
C ILE A 38 13.88 -8.76 -10.60
N ILE A 39 12.87 -7.98 -10.23
CA ILE A 39 11.51 -8.11 -10.75
C ILE A 39 11.51 -8.02 -12.29
N GLN A 40 12.19 -7.02 -12.85
CA GLN A 40 12.23 -6.78 -14.30
C GLN A 40 13.01 -7.85 -15.07
N SER A 41 14.01 -8.48 -14.45
CA SER A 41 14.79 -9.54 -15.09
C SER A 41 14.03 -10.85 -15.28
N GLY A 42 12.94 -11.06 -14.50
CA GLY A 42 12.21 -12.31 -14.47
C GLY A 42 12.99 -13.49 -13.89
N VAL A 43 14.13 -13.22 -13.23
CA VAL A 43 14.92 -14.25 -12.54
C VAL A 43 14.12 -14.84 -11.40
N ALA A 44 14.13 -16.17 -11.28
CA ALA A 44 13.45 -16.84 -10.19
C ALA A 44 14.13 -16.49 -8.85
N PRO A 45 13.36 -16.08 -7.81
CA PRO A 45 13.95 -15.67 -6.54
C PRO A 45 14.90 -16.70 -5.91
N ASN A 46 14.59 -17.99 -6.02
CA ASN A 46 15.40 -19.08 -5.49
C ASN A 46 16.76 -19.27 -6.18
N SER A 47 17.02 -18.58 -7.28
CA SER A 47 18.32 -18.59 -7.97
C SER A 47 19.20 -17.40 -7.59
N LEU A 48 18.74 -16.52 -6.70
CA LEU A 48 19.53 -15.40 -6.23
C LEU A 48 20.64 -15.89 -5.28
N GLU A 49 21.84 -15.39 -5.49
CA GLU A 49 23.01 -15.68 -4.66
C GLU A 49 23.26 -14.54 -3.68
N THR A 50 23.50 -14.88 -2.43
CA THR A 50 23.82 -13.94 -1.36
C THR A 50 25.31 -14.02 -0.97
N ASP A 51 25.84 -12.94 -0.40
CA ASP A 51 27.10 -12.95 0.28
C ASP A 51 27.03 -13.80 1.57
N THR A 52 28.18 -14.28 2.05
CA THR A 52 28.26 -15.15 3.22
C THR A 52 28.22 -14.40 4.56
N GLY A 53 28.48 -13.08 4.54
CA GLY A 53 28.43 -12.21 5.72
C GLY A 53 27.04 -11.58 5.85
N GLY A 54 26.23 -12.04 6.81
CA GLY A 54 24.94 -11.43 7.13
C GLY A 54 25.10 -10.22 8.06
N HIS A 55 24.24 -9.23 7.90
CA HIS A 55 24.09 -8.10 8.82
C HIS A 55 22.89 -8.37 9.74
N GLU A 56 23.01 -8.04 11.02
CA GLU A 56 21.85 -8.08 11.94
C GLU A 56 20.76 -7.12 11.40
N LEU A 57 19.54 -7.60 11.31
CA LEU A 57 18.40 -6.82 10.78
C LEU A 57 18.18 -5.51 11.54
N ASP A 58 18.41 -5.52 12.86
CA ASP A 58 18.29 -4.35 13.73
C ASP A 58 19.42 -3.33 13.51
N ASN A 59 20.49 -3.72 12.83
CA ASN A 59 21.65 -2.87 12.56
C ASN A 59 21.68 -2.31 11.12
N VAL A 60 20.61 -2.54 10.34
CA VAL A 60 20.47 -1.96 9.00
C VAL A 60 19.29 -0.98 8.95
N LEU A 61 19.33 -0.06 8.01
CA LEU A 61 18.22 0.86 7.74
C LEU A 61 17.45 0.36 6.52
N LEU A 62 16.25 -0.15 6.76
CA LEU A 62 15.39 -0.62 5.68
C LEU A 62 14.82 0.57 4.91
N GLY A 63 14.92 0.50 3.59
CA GLY A 63 14.21 1.39 2.67
C GLY A 63 12.93 0.76 2.12
N PRO A 64 12.17 1.50 1.30
CA PRO A 64 11.06 0.87 0.58
C PRO A 64 11.63 -0.22 -0.35
N PRO A 65 10.96 -1.37 -0.48
CA PRO A 65 11.47 -2.47 -1.30
C PRO A 65 11.80 -2.04 -2.74
N VAL A 66 10.94 -1.21 -3.31
CA VAL A 66 11.17 -0.51 -4.59
C VAL A 66 10.95 0.99 -4.37
N GLN A 67 11.99 1.80 -4.51
CA GLN A 67 11.92 3.24 -4.24
C GLN A 67 10.96 3.99 -5.17
N ARG A 68 10.95 3.64 -6.44
CA ARG A 68 10.14 4.31 -7.46
C ARG A 68 9.51 3.28 -8.39
N PRO A 69 8.38 2.69 -8.00
CA PRO A 69 7.58 1.86 -8.91
C PRO A 69 7.18 2.70 -10.13
N LEU A 70 6.92 2.06 -11.27
CA LEU A 70 6.48 2.78 -12.47
C LEU A 70 5.12 3.44 -12.25
N LYS A 71 4.20 2.73 -11.60
CA LYS A 71 2.90 3.24 -11.15
C LYS A 71 2.42 2.50 -9.91
N ILE A 72 1.57 3.16 -9.13
CA ILE A 72 0.95 2.60 -7.94
C ILE A 72 -0.55 2.78 -8.10
N LEU A 73 -1.27 1.68 -8.16
CA LEU A 73 -2.73 1.65 -8.18
C LEU A 73 -3.24 1.30 -6.79
N ALA A 74 -4.09 2.14 -6.23
CA ALA A 74 -4.70 1.92 -4.93
C ALA A 74 -6.15 1.46 -5.10
N THR A 75 -6.51 0.33 -4.51
CA THR A 75 -7.91 -0.14 -4.49
C THR A 75 -8.66 0.59 -3.40
N ILE A 76 -9.59 1.46 -3.78
CA ILE A 76 -10.29 2.40 -2.88
C ILE A 76 -11.07 1.66 -1.79
N VAL A 77 -11.69 0.54 -2.14
CA VAL A 77 -12.49 -0.28 -1.23
C VAL A 77 -12.56 -1.71 -1.76
N ASN A 78 -12.32 -2.70 -0.89
CA ASN A 78 -12.35 -4.11 -1.25
C ASN A 78 -12.84 -5.03 -0.13
N THR A 79 -13.32 -4.47 0.98
CA THR A 79 -13.86 -5.24 2.10
C THR A 79 -15.25 -4.76 2.49
N GLN A 80 -16.06 -5.62 3.09
CA GLN A 80 -17.39 -5.25 3.59
C GLN A 80 -17.30 -4.23 4.72
N GLY A 81 -16.27 -4.32 5.57
CA GLY A 81 -16.02 -3.35 6.64
C GLY A 81 -15.86 -1.93 6.11
N MET A 82 -15.16 -1.75 4.98
CA MET A 82 -14.98 -0.45 4.34
C MET A 82 -16.22 0.05 3.57
N LEU A 83 -17.14 -0.84 3.19
CA LEU A 83 -18.41 -0.49 2.55
C LEU A 83 -19.47 -0.02 3.55
N GLY A 84 -19.27 -0.29 4.84
CA GLY A 84 -20.22 0.09 5.89
C GLY A 84 -21.50 -0.75 5.96
N GLY A 85 -21.62 -1.82 5.17
CA GLY A 85 -22.80 -2.70 5.20
C GLY A 85 -22.63 -3.95 4.33
N LYS A 86 -23.26 -5.05 4.74
CA LYS A 86 -23.17 -6.35 4.05
C LYS A 86 -24.07 -6.46 2.82
N ASP A 87 -25.00 -5.55 2.65
CA ASP A 87 -25.94 -5.47 1.53
C ASP A 87 -25.39 -4.66 0.34
N VAL A 88 -24.26 -3.99 0.52
CA VAL A 88 -23.59 -3.26 -0.55
C VAL A 88 -22.64 -4.21 -1.30
N MET A 89 -22.85 -4.31 -2.62
CA MET A 89 -22.06 -5.16 -3.49
C MET A 89 -21.32 -4.33 -4.55
N LEU A 90 -20.05 -4.67 -4.75
CA LEU A 90 -19.26 -4.11 -5.85
C LEU A 90 -19.30 -5.06 -7.05
N ASP A 91 -19.59 -4.52 -8.23
CA ASP A 91 -19.57 -5.24 -9.51
C ASP A 91 -18.17 -5.36 -10.11
N ARG A 92 -17.25 -4.48 -9.69
CA ARG A 92 -15.86 -4.39 -10.17
C ARG A 92 -15.00 -3.62 -9.17
N PRO A 93 -13.66 -3.80 -9.22
CA PRO A 93 -12.72 -2.99 -8.43
C PRO A 93 -12.87 -1.50 -8.70
N ARG A 94 -12.67 -0.68 -7.68
CA ARG A 94 -12.58 0.78 -7.74
C ARG A 94 -11.14 1.17 -7.40
N LEU A 95 -10.53 1.94 -8.27
CA LEU A 95 -9.09 2.24 -8.18
C LEU A 95 -8.84 3.74 -8.28
N ASP A 96 -7.78 4.15 -7.61
CA ASP A 96 -7.14 5.44 -7.73
C ASP A 96 -5.63 5.25 -7.98
N MET A 97 -4.88 6.32 -8.09
CA MET A 97 -3.43 6.28 -8.26
C MET A 97 -2.72 7.06 -7.17
N LYS A 98 -1.61 6.49 -6.68
CA LYS A 98 -0.64 7.23 -5.88
C LYS A 98 0.58 7.56 -6.73
N ALA A 99 1.08 8.78 -6.58
CA ALA A 99 2.30 9.19 -7.26
C ALA A 99 3.51 8.38 -6.74
N PRO A 100 4.36 7.84 -7.60
CA PRO A 100 5.56 7.11 -7.16
C PRO A 100 6.51 7.92 -6.26
N SER A 101 6.45 9.25 -6.34
CA SER A 101 7.23 10.16 -5.47
C SER A 101 6.76 10.19 -4.02
N THR A 102 5.57 9.67 -3.72
CA THR A 102 5.05 9.62 -2.34
C THR A 102 5.55 8.41 -1.55
N VAL A 103 6.30 7.50 -2.20
CA VAL A 103 6.84 6.28 -1.58
C VAL A 103 7.92 6.62 -0.58
N VAL A 104 7.77 6.07 0.62
CA VAL A 104 8.79 6.08 1.68
C VAL A 104 8.90 4.69 2.31
N GLY A 105 10.03 4.41 2.95
CA GLY A 105 10.29 3.14 3.61
C GLY A 105 9.93 3.13 5.10
N PRO A 106 10.24 2.02 5.78
CA PRO A 106 10.13 1.92 7.23
C PRO A 106 10.93 3.01 7.93
N GLY A 107 10.40 3.53 9.03
CA GLY A 107 11.04 4.58 9.84
C GLY A 107 10.96 6.00 9.28
N ALA A 108 10.56 6.18 8.02
CA ALA A 108 10.38 7.51 7.46
C ALA A 108 9.19 8.22 8.10
N GLY A 109 9.34 9.53 8.40
CA GLY A 109 8.28 10.35 8.98
C GLY A 109 7.14 10.61 8.00
N ILE A 110 5.90 10.48 8.47
CA ILE A 110 4.71 10.89 7.74
C ILE A 110 4.31 12.28 8.25
N HIS A 111 4.43 13.29 7.40
CA HIS A 111 4.02 14.64 7.75
C HIS A 111 2.50 14.77 7.71
N VAL A 112 1.90 15.11 8.87
CA VAL A 112 0.45 15.22 9.01
C VAL A 112 0.01 16.62 8.63
N PRO A 113 -0.79 16.82 7.57
CA PRO A 113 -1.35 18.13 7.24
C PRO A 113 -2.34 18.58 8.33
N GLY A 114 -2.60 19.89 8.43
CA GLY A 114 -3.53 20.43 9.41
C GLY A 114 -4.95 19.88 9.34
N SER A 115 -5.30 19.26 8.23
CA SER A 115 -6.58 18.57 8.00
C SER A 115 -6.67 17.16 8.63
N GLY A 116 -5.55 16.63 9.17
CA GLY A 116 -5.45 15.28 9.69
C GLY A 116 -5.32 14.20 8.63
N ILE A 117 -4.95 13.01 9.08
CA ILE A 117 -4.80 11.83 8.21
C ILE A 117 -5.52 10.62 8.82
N ARG A 118 -5.78 9.64 7.98
CA ARG A 118 -6.11 8.28 8.39
C ARG A 118 -5.17 7.28 7.73
N PRO A 119 -4.72 6.24 8.45
CA PRO A 119 -3.97 5.13 7.89
C PRO A 119 -4.92 4.13 7.25
N GLU A 120 -4.44 3.43 6.26
CA GLU A 120 -5.16 2.32 5.62
C GLU A 120 -4.15 1.20 5.38
N VAL A 121 -4.15 0.14 6.25
CA VAL A 121 -3.29 -1.03 6.06
C VAL A 121 -3.77 -1.83 4.86
N GLU A 122 -2.88 -2.07 3.91
CA GLU A 122 -3.21 -2.75 2.67
C GLU A 122 -2.15 -3.78 2.28
N LEU A 123 -2.60 -4.96 1.86
CA LEU A 123 -1.75 -5.88 1.13
C LEU A 123 -1.49 -5.30 -0.26
N ALA A 124 -0.23 -5.11 -0.63
CA ALA A 124 0.14 -4.62 -1.95
C ALA A 124 0.95 -5.67 -2.71
N MET A 125 0.57 -5.93 -3.96
CA MET A 125 1.29 -6.85 -4.84
C MET A 125 2.22 -6.09 -5.78
N TYR A 126 3.40 -6.66 -6.01
CA TYR A 126 4.30 -6.27 -7.10
C TYR A 126 4.01 -7.12 -8.33
N VAL A 127 3.84 -6.49 -9.47
CA VAL A 127 3.69 -7.16 -10.76
C VAL A 127 5.07 -7.66 -11.20
N GLY A 128 5.18 -8.95 -11.49
CA GLY A 128 6.43 -9.61 -11.91
C GLY A 128 6.51 -9.86 -13.40
N ARG A 129 5.38 -9.87 -14.10
CA ARG A 129 5.29 -10.08 -15.54
C ARG A 129 4.32 -9.10 -16.17
N ARG A 130 4.60 -8.72 -17.42
CA ARG A 130 3.69 -7.85 -18.17
C ARG A 130 2.31 -8.48 -18.30
N LEU A 131 1.27 -7.74 -17.88
CA LEU A 131 -0.13 -8.14 -17.94
C LEU A 131 -0.89 -7.16 -18.83
N SER A 132 -1.47 -7.66 -19.92
CA SER A 132 -2.32 -6.90 -20.85
C SER A 132 -3.49 -7.79 -21.26
N ALA A 133 -4.71 -7.37 -20.96
CA ALA A 133 -5.93 -8.17 -21.15
C ALA A 133 -5.82 -9.59 -20.56
N ALA A 134 -5.14 -9.72 -19.40
CA ALA A 134 -4.83 -11.00 -18.78
C ALA A 134 -6.06 -11.62 -18.13
N THR A 135 -6.18 -12.94 -18.20
CA THR A 135 -7.12 -13.72 -17.37
C THR A 135 -6.68 -13.68 -15.90
N THR A 136 -7.59 -14.04 -14.99
CA THR A 136 -7.26 -14.12 -13.55
C THR A 136 -6.09 -15.08 -13.30
N ALA A 137 -6.05 -16.25 -13.95
CA ALA A 137 -4.96 -17.21 -13.81
C ALA A 137 -3.61 -16.66 -14.35
N GLN A 138 -3.64 -15.90 -15.45
CA GLN A 138 -2.43 -15.24 -15.94
C GLN A 138 -1.97 -14.12 -15.02
N ALA A 139 -2.91 -13.37 -14.41
CA ALA A 139 -2.62 -12.34 -13.44
C ALA A 139 -2.00 -12.95 -12.17
N GLU A 140 -2.56 -14.04 -11.66
CA GLU A 140 -2.01 -14.79 -10.52
C GLU A 140 -0.55 -15.20 -10.78
N ALA A 141 -0.30 -15.86 -11.90
CA ALA A 141 1.06 -16.26 -12.29
C ALA A 141 1.99 -15.07 -12.59
N GLY A 142 1.45 -13.87 -12.70
CA GLY A 142 2.19 -12.64 -12.94
C GLY A 142 2.53 -11.84 -11.69
N ILE A 143 2.06 -12.24 -10.51
CA ILE A 143 2.39 -11.59 -9.24
C ILE A 143 3.78 -12.06 -8.80
N PHE A 144 4.68 -11.10 -8.52
CA PHE A 144 6.03 -11.39 -8.02
C PHE A 144 6.01 -11.66 -6.51
N GLY A 145 5.25 -10.91 -5.76
CA GLY A 145 5.17 -11.02 -4.32
C GLY A 145 4.38 -9.89 -3.69
N TYR A 146 4.35 -9.86 -2.36
CA TYR A 146 3.52 -8.98 -1.57
C TYR A 146 4.33 -8.18 -0.55
N THR A 147 3.83 -7.01 -0.20
CA THR A 147 4.38 -6.13 0.84
C THR A 147 3.25 -5.45 1.62
N VAL A 148 3.57 -4.87 2.77
CA VAL A 148 2.65 -3.97 3.48
C VAL A 148 2.71 -2.60 2.83
N LEU A 149 1.56 -1.99 2.62
CA LEU A 149 1.40 -0.61 2.16
C LEU A 149 0.46 0.13 3.10
N ASN A 150 0.80 1.37 3.43
CA ASN A 150 -0.10 2.30 4.08
C ASN A 150 -0.65 3.29 3.05
N ASP A 151 -1.93 3.16 2.67
CA ASP A 151 -2.59 4.12 1.79
C ASP A 151 -3.05 5.34 2.58
N VAL A 152 -2.06 6.13 3.07
CA VAL A 152 -2.33 7.32 3.87
C VAL A 152 -3.24 8.28 3.10
N THR A 153 -4.28 8.72 3.79
CA THR A 153 -5.31 9.60 3.22
C THR A 153 -5.56 10.80 4.12
N ALA A 154 -5.66 12.00 3.54
CA ALA A 154 -6.15 13.21 4.18
C ALA A 154 -7.61 13.48 3.71
N PRO A 155 -8.64 12.98 4.42
CA PRO A 155 -10.01 12.99 3.91
C PRO A 155 -10.58 14.39 3.69
N ALA A 156 -10.16 15.36 4.50
CA ALA A 156 -10.62 16.74 4.39
C ALA A 156 -10.23 17.38 3.06
N ASP A 157 -9.07 17.02 2.50
CA ASP A 157 -8.59 17.59 1.24
C ASP A 157 -9.55 17.33 0.07
N SER A 158 -10.12 16.11 0.00
CA SER A 158 -11.11 15.79 -1.04
C SER A 158 -12.46 16.52 -0.84
N ARG A 159 -12.76 16.91 0.41
CA ARG A 159 -13.94 17.76 0.70
C ARG A 159 -13.70 19.21 0.32
N GLU A 160 -12.51 19.73 0.62
CA GLU A 160 -12.10 21.08 0.23
C GLU A 160 -12.01 21.24 -1.30
N ASP A 161 -11.60 20.18 -2.01
CA ASP A 161 -11.52 20.15 -3.46
C ASP A 161 -12.89 19.91 -4.14
N ALA A 162 -13.97 19.81 -3.35
CA ALA A 162 -15.32 19.72 -3.88
C ALA A 162 -15.69 21.04 -4.62
N TYR A 163 -16.41 20.91 -5.72
CA TYR A 163 -16.77 22.05 -6.55
C TYR A 163 -18.21 21.94 -7.06
N GLU A 164 -18.83 23.08 -7.32
CA GLU A 164 -20.15 23.13 -7.90
C GLU A 164 -20.10 23.12 -9.42
N ALA A 165 -20.99 22.34 -10.03
CA ALA A 165 -21.15 22.31 -11.48
C ALA A 165 -22.61 22.05 -11.87
N TYR A 166 -23.00 22.55 -13.04
CA TYR A 166 -24.29 22.19 -13.60
C TYR A 166 -24.24 20.78 -14.18
N ARG A 167 -25.17 19.92 -13.77
CA ARG A 167 -25.30 18.54 -14.23
C ARG A 167 -26.73 18.23 -14.59
N ARG A 168 -26.90 17.47 -15.67
CA ARG A 168 -28.22 16.92 -16.05
C ARG A 168 -28.55 15.75 -15.15
N ASP A 169 -29.65 15.85 -14.43
CA ASP A 169 -30.22 14.74 -13.69
C ASP A 169 -30.68 13.67 -14.69
N ARG A 170 -30.21 12.43 -14.52
CA ARG A 170 -30.47 11.33 -15.46
C ARG A 170 -31.94 10.85 -15.42
N ALA A 171 -32.61 10.99 -14.27
CA ALA A 171 -33.98 10.55 -14.10
C ALA A 171 -34.98 11.59 -14.61
N THR A 172 -34.74 12.89 -14.34
CA THR A 172 -35.69 13.97 -14.66
C THR A 172 -35.31 14.73 -15.93
N GLY A 173 -34.06 14.65 -16.38
CA GLY A 173 -33.53 15.44 -17.49
C GLY A 173 -33.24 16.91 -17.16
N GLU A 174 -33.54 17.37 -15.94
CA GLU A 174 -33.31 18.75 -15.52
C GLU A 174 -31.82 19.04 -15.32
N ILE A 175 -31.43 20.28 -15.62
CA ILE A 175 -30.09 20.78 -15.34
C ILE A 175 -30.12 21.45 -13.97
N ARG A 176 -29.36 20.90 -13.02
CA ARG A 176 -29.26 21.44 -11.66
C ARG A 176 -27.81 21.75 -11.31
N LYS A 177 -27.64 22.78 -10.49
CA LYS A 177 -26.37 23.05 -9.81
C LYS A 177 -26.17 21.96 -8.73
N THR A 178 -25.08 21.24 -8.82
CA THR A 178 -24.79 20.07 -7.96
C THR A 178 -23.38 20.22 -7.41
N LEU A 179 -23.20 20.00 -6.11
CA LEU A 179 -21.90 19.88 -5.49
C LEU A 179 -21.31 18.51 -5.88
N LEU A 180 -20.16 18.53 -6.51
CA LEU A 180 -19.39 17.33 -6.86
C LEU A 180 -18.28 17.13 -5.86
N ARG A 181 -18.07 15.89 -5.46
CA ARG A 181 -16.92 15.51 -4.64
C ARG A 181 -15.63 15.83 -5.39
N GLY A 182 -14.65 16.39 -4.71
CA GLY A 182 -13.32 16.63 -5.25
C GLY A 182 -12.60 15.34 -5.62
N PRO A 183 -11.61 15.42 -6.51
CA PRO A 183 -10.75 14.29 -6.84
C PRO A 183 -9.95 13.85 -5.60
N LEU A 184 -9.59 12.57 -5.55
CA LEU A 184 -8.78 12.03 -4.45
C LEU A 184 -7.29 12.33 -4.61
N PHE A 185 -6.89 13.03 -5.67
CA PHE A 185 -5.48 13.23 -6.00
C PHE A 185 -4.71 13.91 -4.85
N ARG A 186 -5.15 15.07 -4.36
CA ARG A 186 -4.48 15.78 -3.26
C ARG A 186 -4.52 14.96 -1.97
N SER A 187 -5.68 14.44 -1.62
CA SER A 187 -5.89 13.68 -0.38
C SER A 187 -5.04 12.39 -0.27
N LYS A 188 -4.58 11.85 -1.40
CA LYS A 188 -3.79 10.59 -1.47
C LYS A 188 -2.30 10.82 -1.79
N ASN A 189 -1.88 12.05 -2.14
CA ASN A 189 -0.56 12.28 -2.76
C ASN A 189 0.27 13.39 -2.12
N HIS A 190 0.17 13.59 -0.80
CA HIS A 190 1.20 14.35 -0.09
C HIS A 190 2.50 13.54 -0.05
N ASP A 191 3.62 14.22 0.11
CA ASP A 191 4.93 13.56 0.27
C ASP A 191 4.89 12.59 1.45
N GLY A 192 5.39 11.37 1.24
CA GLY A 192 5.39 10.33 2.26
C GLY A 192 4.04 9.62 2.47
N PHE A 193 3.01 9.87 1.67
CA PHE A 193 1.69 9.25 1.83
C PHE A 193 1.59 7.81 1.29
N CYS A 194 2.69 7.21 0.87
CA CYS A 194 2.73 5.81 0.46
C CYS A 194 3.88 5.04 1.13
N PRO A 195 3.87 4.90 2.47
CA PRO A 195 4.82 4.04 3.13
C PRO A 195 4.67 2.60 2.64
N MET A 196 5.78 1.93 2.29
CA MET A 196 5.81 0.53 1.86
C MET A 196 6.99 -0.23 2.46
N GLY A 197 6.77 -1.49 2.80
CA GLY A 197 7.78 -2.38 3.33
C GLY A 197 7.24 -3.37 4.35
N PRO A 198 8.10 -3.98 5.17
CA PRO A 198 9.56 -3.79 5.24
C PRO A 198 10.33 -4.46 4.10
N TRP A 199 9.72 -5.46 3.44
CA TRP A 199 10.29 -6.26 2.35
C TRP A 199 9.20 -6.73 1.39
N VAL A 200 9.58 -7.42 0.33
CA VAL A 200 8.68 -8.20 -0.51
C VAL A 200 8.77 -9.66 -0.09
N VAL A 201 7.66 -10.28 0.23
CA VAL A 201 7.53 -11.75 0.35
C VAL A 201 7.13 -12.28 -1.02
N THR A 202 7.92 -13.18 -1.59
CA THR A 202 7.65 -13.75 -2.91
C THR A 202 6.36 -14.57 -2.91
N SER A 203 5.64 -14.58 -4.02
CA SER A 203 4.29 -15.16 -4.12
C SER A 203 4.23 -16.66 -3.90
N ASP A 204 5.35 -17.36 -4.01
CA ASP A 204 5.48 -18.79 -3.72
C ASP A 204 5.53 -19.13 -2.22
N GLU A 205 5.77 -18.14 -1.36
CA GLU A 205 5.87 -18.34 0.10
C GLU A 205 4.65 -17.84 0.89
N ASN A 206 3.68 -17.22 0.22
CA ASN A 206 2.57 -16.60 0.95
C ASN A 206 1.21 -16.92 0.32
N ASP A 207 0.36 -17.58 1.10
CA ASP A 207 -1.08 -17.66 0.79
C ASP A 207 -1.77 -16.41 1.35
N TRP A 208 -2.15 -15.51 0.46
CA TRP A 208 -2.82 -14.25 0.79
C TRP A 208 -4.27 -14.42 1.26
N SER A 209 -4.84 -15.61 1.23
CA SER A 209 -6.31 -15.81 1.34
C SER A 209 -6.89 -15.52 2.72
N ASP A 210 -6.10 -15.62 3.79
CA ASP A 210 -6.53 -15.34 5.17
C ASP A 210 -5.35 -14.85 6.02
N LEU A 211 -4.90 -13.63 5.77
CA LEU A 211 -3.82 -12.98 6.53
C LEU A 211 -4.42 -11.92 7.43
N LYS A 212 -4.12 -11.98 8.73
CA LYS A 212 -4.51 -10.94 9.67
C LYS A 212 -3.85 -9.61 9.30
N MET A 213 -4.64 -8.53 9.34
CA MET A 213 -4.24 -7.16 9.03
C MET A 213 -4.56 -6.25 10.19
N THR A 214 -3.56 -5.55 10.74
CA THR A 214 -3.76 -4.63 11.86
C THR A 214 -3.06 -3.31 11.64
N THR A 215 -3.63 -2.24 12.20
CA THR A 215 -2.99 -0.94 12.35
C THR A 215 -3.09 -0.50 13.80
N LYS A 216 -1.96 -0.06 14.36
CA LYS A 216 -1.90 0.55 15.70
C LYS A 216 -1.33 1.96 15.61
N PHE A 217 -1.82 2.83 16.47
CA PHE A 217 -1.26 4.15 16.73
C PHE A 217 -0.95 4.30 18.23
N GLY A 218 0.30 4.05 18.60
CA GLY A 218 0.66 3.80 19.99
C GLY A 218 -0.10 2.57 20.52
N ASP A 219 -0.86 2.75 21.62
CA ASP A 219 -1.65 1.67 22.22
C ASP A 219 -3.04 1.50 21.56
N LEU A 220 -3.47 2.45 20.71
CA LEU A 220 -4.77 2.40 20.06
C LEU A 220 -4.74 1.40 18.88
N LEU A 221 -5.60 0.38 18.95
CA LEU A 221 -5.86 -0.50 17.81
C LEU A 221 -6.82 0.20 16.84
N VAL A 222 -6.29 0.64 15.69
CA VAL A 222 -7.03 1.44 14.70
C VAL A 222 -7.79 0.57 13.72
N GLN A 223 -7.15 -0.49 13.23
CA GLN A 223 -7.73 -1.45 12.29
C GLN A 223 -7.43 -2.88 12.74
N ASP A 224 -8.39 -3.77 12.58
CA ASP A 224 -8.25 -5.22 12.84
C ASP A 224 -9.17 -5.97 11.89
N GLY A 225 -8.61 -6.77 10.99
CA GLY A 225 -9.34 -7.54 9.98
C GLY A 225 -8.44 -8.56 9.30
N SER A 226 -8.91 -9.09 8.18
CA SER A 226 -8.20 -10.12 7.41
C SER A 226 -8.38 -9.92 5.90
N THR A 227 -7.40 -10.40 5.13
CA THR A 227 -7.52 -10.51 3.67
C THR A 227 -8.64 -11.45 3.22
N SER A 228 -9.13 -12.33 4.09
CA SER A 228 -10.32 -13.16 3.81
C SER A 228 -11.60 -12.36 3.61
N GLU A 229 -11.62 -11.09 4.03
CA GLU A 229 -12.72 -10.16 3.80
C GLU A 229 -12.73 -9.57 2.37
N TYR A 230 -11.71 -9.83 1.56
CA TYR A 230 -11.61 -9.25 0.22
C TYR A 230 -12.73 -9.70 -0.71
N ILE A 231 -13.42 -8.73 -1.32
CA ILE A 231 -14.46 -8.94 -2.34
C ILE A 231 -13.82 -9.43 -3.65
N PHE A 232 -12.66 -8.86 -3.99
CA PHE A 232 -11.88 -9.24 -5.16
C PHE A 232 -10.49 -9.68 -4.74
N SER A 233 -10.07 -10.87 -5.21
CA SER A 233 -8.70 -11.35 -5.00
C SER A 233 -7.66 -10.44 -5.69
N PRO A 234 -6.40 -10.43 -5.23
CA PRO A 234 -5.32 -9.68 -5.89
C PRO A 234 -5.24 -9.97 -7.38
N ALA A 235 -5.29 -11.23 -7.79
CA ALA A 235 -5.28 -11.64 -9.18
C ALA A 235 -6.49 -11.12 -9.98
N LYS A 236 -7.67 -11.04 -9.35
CA LYS A 236 -8.89 -10.51 -9.98
C LYS A 236 -8.78 -9.00 -10.20
N ILE A 237 -8.18 -8.28 -9.25
CA ILE A 237 -7.89 -6.84 -9.38
C ILE A 237 -6.90 -6.62 -10.54
N ALA A 238 -5.75 -7.32 -10.55
CA ALA A 238 -4.75 -7.20 -11.61
C ALA A 238 -5.31 -7.57 -12.99
N SER A 239 -6.09 -8.65 -13.08
CA SER A 239 -6.80 -9.03 -14.31
C SER A 239 -7.75 -7.92 -14.78
N TYR A 240 -8.54 -7.35 -13.87
CA TYR A 240 -9.45 -6.24 -14.20
C TYR A 240 -8.72 -5.02 -14.75
N VAL A 241 -7.66 -4.59 -14.07
CA VAL A 241 -6.83 -3.44 -14.49
C VAL A 241 -6.22 -3.70 -15.86
N SER A 242 -5.68 -4.89 -16.10
CA SER A 242 -4.97 -5.24 -17.34
C SER A 242 -5.85 -5.14 -18.59
N LYS A 243 -7.17 -5.06 -18.46
CA LYS A 243 -8.11 -4.89 -19.59
C LYS A 243 -8.09 -3.50 -20.19
N PHE A 244 -7.66 -2.48 -19.44
CA PHE A 244 -7.63 -1.09 -19.89
C PHE A 244 -6.29 -0.39 -19.66
N LEU A 245 -5.46 -0.91 -18.76
CA LEU A 245 -4.13 -0.40 -18.47
C LEU A 245 -3.15 -1.55 -18.34
N THR A 246 -2.15 -1.59 -19.21
CA THR A 246 -1.09 -2.60 -19.12
C THR A 246 -0.33 -2.45 -17.80
N LEU A 247 -0.19 -3.54 -17.07
CA LEU A 247 0.68 -3.62 -15.90
C LEU A 247 2.04 -4.16 -16.34
N GLU A 248 3.10 -3.47 -15.91
CA GLU A 248 4.49 -3.80 -16.22
C GLU A 248 5.22 -4.34 -14.99
N PRO A 249 6.30 -5.13 -15.15
CA PRO A 249 7.10 -5.59 -14.03
C PRO A 249 7.60 -4.42 -13.17
N GLY A 250 7.33 -4.48 -11.87
CA GLY A 250 7.63 -3.43 -10.90
C GLY A 250 6.49 -2.44 -10.62
N ASP A 251 5.37 -2.55 -11.31
CA ASP A 251 4.14 -1.86 -10.88
C ASP A 251 3.63 -2.41 -9.56
N VAL A 252 2.98 -1.54 -8.79
CA VAL A 252 2.35 -1.89 -7.51
C VAL A 252 0.83 -1.77 -7.65
N VAL A 253 0.11 -2.75 -7.14
CA VAL A 253 -1.34 -2.67 -7.00
C VAL A 253 -1.70 -3.07 -5.57
N SER A 254 -2.28 -2.14 -4.82
CA SER A 254 -2.81 -2.44 -3.50
C SER A 254 -4.18 -3.10 -3.59
N CYS A 255 -4.53 -3.89 -2.59
CA CYS A 255 -5.71 -4.75 -2.62
C CYS A 255 -6.86 -4.23 -1.77
N GLY A 256 -6.71 -3.04 -1.17
CA GLY A 256 -7.72 -2.43 -0.31
C GLY A 256 -7.51 -2.74 1.16
N SER A 257 -8.08 -1.90 1.99
CA SER A 257 -7.93 -1.91 3.45
C SER A 257 -9.10 -2.62 4.15
N VAL A 258 -8.90 -2.92 5.44
CA VAL A 258 -9.93 -3.38 6.37
C VAL A 258 -10.58 -2.23 7.13
N GLY A 259 -11.75 -2.45 7.72
CA GLY A 259 -12.47 -1.44 8.47
C GLY A 259 -11.73 -0.96 9.74
N TRP A 260 -12.16 0.18 10.28
CA TRP A 260 -11.67 0.68 11.55
C TRP A 260 -12.38 0.00 12.72
N THR A 261 -11.68 -0.14 13.84
CA THR A 261 -12.25 -0.69 15.07
C THR A 261 -13.26 0.28 15.70
N SER A 262 -14.20 -0.24 16.49
CA SER A 262 -15.12 0.60 17.25
C SER A 262 -14.38 1.49 18.27
N GLU A 263 -13.24 1.02 18.79
CA GLU A 263 -12.40 1.80 19.70
C GLU A 263 -11.82 3.04 19.01
N ALA A 264 -11.34 2.90 17.78
CA ALA A 264 -10.78 4.00 17.01
C ALA A 264 -11.84 4.98 16.53
N LEU A 265 -13.01 4.49 16.10
CA LEU A 265 -14.10 5.32 15.61
C LEU A 265 -14.81 6.09 16.74
N GLY A 266 -14.98 5.48 17.92
CA GLY A 266 -15.86 6.03 18.94
C GLY A 266 -17.26 6.26 18.36
N GLU A 267 -17.72 7.53 18.38
CA GLU A 267 -19.01 7.96 17.82
C GLU A 267 -18.89 8.56 16.41
N LEU A 268 -17.67 8.58 15.82
CA LEU A 268 -17.45 9.19 14.51
C LEU A 268 -18.01 8.32 13.38
N ASP A 269 -18.53 8.99 12.36
CA ASP A 269 -18.80 8.33 11.08
C ASP A 269 -17.47 7.86 10.45
N PRO A 270 -17.39 6.63 9.92
CA PRO A 270 -16.18 6.13 9.29
C PRO A 270 -15.62 7.04 8.18
N THR A 271 -16.45 7.83 7.51
CA THR A 271 -16.02 8.77 6.47
C THR A 271 -15.33 10.01 7.05
N GLU A 272 -15.56 10.32 8.32
CA GLU A 272 -14.99 11.47 9.03
C GLU A 272 -13.78 11.08 9.88
N PHE A 273 -13.47 9.80 9.99
CA PHE A 273 -12.37 9.32 10.82
C PHE A 273 -11.03 9.90 10.36
N VAL A 274 -10.31 10.47 11.32
CA VAL A 274 -8.90 10.85 11.24
C VAL A 274 -8.22 10.53 12.57
N LEU A 275 -6.93 10.25 12.52
CA LEU A 275 -6.14 10.05 13.74
C LEU A 275 -6.08 11.31 14.61
N PRO A 276 -5.91 11.17 15.92
CA PRO A 276 -5.58 12.30 16.79
C PRO A 276 -4.34 13.04 16.29
N MET A 277 -4.43 14.37 16.26
CA MET A 277 -3.35 15.27 15.83
C MET A 277 -2.26 15.34 16.93
N LYS A 278 -1.48 14.30 17.04
CA LYS A 278 -0.35 14.19 17.98
C LYS A 278 0.79 13.39 17.36
N GLU A 279 2.00 13.61 17.82
CA GLU A 279 3.14 12.75 17.52
C GLU A 279 2.88 11.34 18.05
N GLY A 280 3.41 10.36 17.37
CA GLY A 280 3.28 8.95 17.69
C GLY A 280 3.78 8.09 16.58
N THR A 281 3.69 6.79 16.76
CA THR A 281 4.14 5.81 15.78
C THR A 281 2.95 5.03 15.25
N LEU A 282 2.85 4.97 13.93
CA LEU A 282 1.98 4.04 13.23
C LEU A 282 2.71 2.71 13.04
N GLU A 283 2.03 1.63 13.39
CA GLU A 283 2.48 0.27 13.15
C GLU A 283 1.40 -0.46 12.37
N LEU A 284 1.74 -0.87 11.15
CA LEU A 284 0.89 -1.66 10.27
C LEU A 284 1.49 -3.06 10.15
N GLU A 285 0.71 -4.09 10.38
CA GLU A 285 1.17 -5.48 10.29
C GLU A 285 0.22 -6.30 9.44
N ILE A 286 0.80 -7.11 8.57
CA ILE A 286 0.10 -8.18 7.84
C ILE A 286 0.83 -9.48 8.14
N GLU A 287 0.09 -10.43 8.70
CA GLU A 287 0.60 -11.75 9.07
C GLU A 287 1.34 -12.42 7.90
N GLY A 288 2.50 -13.01 8.17
CA GLY A 288 3.31 -13.64 7.14
C GLY A 288 4.00 -12.71 6.14
N VAL A 289 3.55 -11.44 6.03
CA VAL A 289 4.15 -10.44 5.14
C VAL A 289 5.16 -9.58 5.88
N GLY A 290 4.75 -8.91 6.96
CA GLY A 290 5.67 -8.10 7.75
C GLY A 290 5.00 -6.97 8.51
N ARG A 291 5.86 -6.18 9.19
CA ARG A 291 5.45 -5.01 9.98
C ARG A 291 6.13 -3.76 9.42
N LEU A 292 5.32 -2.75 9.14
CA LEU A 292 5.73 -1.44 8.65
C LEU A 292 5.49 -0.40 9.75
N THR A 293 6.54 0.31 10.14
CA THR A 293 6.48 1.27 11.24
C THR A 293 6.92 2.65 10.75
N ASN A 294 6.11 3.69 11.01
CA ASN A 294 6.40 5.05 10.60
C ASN A 294 6.00 6.06 11.69
N PRO A 295 6.86 6.98 12.10
CA PRO A 295 6.51 8.05 13.00
C PRO A 295 5.61 9.09 12.30
N LEU A 296 4.63 9.63 13.02
CA LEU A 296 3.88 10.81 12.59
C LEU A 296 4.61 12.07 13.02
N VAL A 297 4.79 12.99 12.09
CA VAL A 297 5.40 14.30 12.32
C VAL A 297 4.30 15.35 12.25
N VAL A 298 3.92 15.90 13.40
CA VAL A 298 2.92 16.96 13.52
C VAL A 298 3.63 18.29 13.68
N GLY A 299 3.36 19.23 12.79
CA GLY A 299 3.98 20.55 12.82
C GLY A 299 3.89 21.24 11.46
N ARG A 300 4.29 22.52 11.42
CA ARG A 300 4.34 23.26 10.14
C ARG A 300 5.43 22.66 9.25
N GLN A 301 5.03 22.30 8.02
CA GLN A 301 5.98 22.17 6.91
C GLN A 301 6.64 23.51 6.63
#